data_276fec798e143b47e1e65a7eeb311be7
#
_entry.id   276fec798e143b47e1e65a7eeb311be7
#
_cell.length_a   1.000
_cell.length_b   1.000
_cell.length_c   1.000
_cell.angle_alpha   90.00
_cell.angle_beta   90.00
_cell.angle_gamma   90.00
#
_symmetry.space_group_name_H-M   'P 1'
#
loop_
_entity.id
_entity.type
_entity.pdbx_description
1 polymer ?
#
loop_
_entity_poly.entity_id
_entity_poly.type
_entity_poly.pdbx_seq_one_letter_code
_entity_poly.pdbx_strand_id
1 'polypeptide(L)'
;MSISILFSCGSKDNVEKTINDNQTKTELTKSEQKIEEFTVRALGNTMAEMKFDIPNITAKEGSKVKITLINESMDPAMIHNIVFIEYGTRKEIAMEAIESGMSSKYIPNNSNVIAGSDLANPGETIIFEFDAPKKGNYEFVCTYPGHSEMMRGYFFVK
;
A
#
# COMPACT_ATOMS: atom_id res chain seq x y z
N MET A 1 60.81 48.70 -31.14
CA MET A 1 61.11 48.09 -32.47
C MET A 1 59.93 47.22 -32.79
N SER A 2 59.03 47.74 -33.52
CA SER A 2 58.89 47.64 -34.98
C SER A 2 58.38 46.28 -35.35
N ILE A 3 57.17 46.27 -35.80
CA ILE A 3 56.60 46.21 -37.16
C ILE A 3 56.20 44.80 -37.47
N SER A 4 55.13 44.41 -38.06
CA SER A 4 54.01 44.85 -38.90
C SER A 4 53.17 43.63 -39.24
N ILE A 5 51.88 43.75 -39.25
CA ILE A 5 50.89 43.70 -40.33
C ILE A 5 51.09 42.58 -41.39
N LEU A 6 50.06 41.77 -41.62
CA LEU A 6 49.25 41.72 -42.82
C LEU A 6 48.16 40.66 -42.78
N PHE A 7 46.96 41.09 -42.97
CA PHE A 7 45.84 40.60 -43.78
C PHE A 7 46.04 39.35 -44.65
N SER A 8 45.09 38.41 -44.62
CA SER A 8 44.48 37.94 -45.85
C SER A 8 43.11 37.30 -45.60
N CYS A 9 42.14 37.73 -46.35
CA CYS A 9 40.83 37.15 -46.60
C CYS A 9 40.91 35.83 -47.34
N GLY A 10 39.89 35.01 -47.14
CA GLY A 10 39.58 33.97 -48.17
C GLY A 10 38.61 32.87 -47.73
N SER A 11 37.36 33.11 -48.12
CA SER A 11 36.43 32.14 -48.71
C SER A 11 35.83 30.99 -47.89
N LYS A 12 34.54 31.10 -47.83
CA LYS A 12 33.44 30.15 -47.68
C LYS A 12 33.76 28.71 -48.11
N ASP A 13 33.42 27.78 -47.25
CA ASP A 13 32.76 26.54 -47.70
C ASP A 13 31.78 26.09 -46.63
N ASN A 14 30.53 25.95 -47.04
CA ASN A 14 29.42 25.41 -46.35
C ASN A 14 29.66 23.89 -46.14
N VAL A 15 29.71 23.42 -44.91
CA VAL A 15 29.46 22.05 -44.58
C VAL A 15 28.26 21.99 -43.66
N GLU A 16 27.18 21.67 -44.26
CA GLU A 16 25.90 21.33 -43.66
C GLU A 16 26.09 20.12 -42.77
N LYS A 17 26.17 20.34 -41.45
CA LYS A 17 26.20 19.27 -40.47
C LYS A 17 24.77 19.01 -40.01
N THR A 18 24.18 18.03 -40.67
CA THR A 18 22.90 17.42 -40.25
C THR A 18 23.01 16.92 -38.81
N ILE A 19 22.44 17.66 -37.91
CA ILE A 19 22.25 17.21 -36.52
C ILE A 19 21.00 16.35 -36.53
N ASN A 20 21.17 15.05 -36.45
CA ASN A 20 20.11 14.10 -36.14
C ASN A 20 19.73 14.28 -34.64
N ASP A 21 18.81 15.17 -34.41
CA ASP A 21 18.14 15.28 -33.11
C ASP A 21 17.02 14.23 -33.06
N ASN A 22 17.40 13.01 -32.72
CA ASN A 22 16.46 11.97 -32.32
C ASN A 22 16.64 11.70 -30.82
N GLN A 23 16.40 12.72 -30.00
CA GLN A 23 16.10 12.50 -28.61
C GLN A 23 14.62 12.12 -28.52
N THR A 24 14.37 10.82 -28.58
CA THR A 24 13.09 10.25 -28.14
C THR A 24 12.97 10.51 -26.65
N LYS A 25 12.33 11.61 -26.30
CA LYS A 25 11.89 11.91 -24.95
C LYS A 25 10.76 10.92 -24.64
N THR A 26 11.13 9.79 -24.07
CA THR A 26 10.16 8.88 -23.44
C THR A 26 9.62 9.59 -22.21
N GLU A 27 8.56 10.37 -22.38
CA GLU A 27 7.71 10.77 -21.28
C GLU A 27 7.05 9.49 -20.76
N LEU A 28 7.59 8.95 -19.67
CA LEU A 28 6.88 8.03 -18.81
C LEU A 28 5.67 8.79 -18.25
N THR A 29 4.55 8.68 -18.92
CA THR A 29 3.26 9.06 -18.36
C THR A 29 3.04 8.15 -17.15
N LYS A 30 3.37 8.66 -15.97
CA LYS A 30 2.94 8.08 -14.70
C LYS A 30 1.43 8.14 -14.73
N SER A 31 0.77 7.05 -15.11
CA SER A 31 -0.69 6.95 -14.99
C SER A 31 -1.01 7.21 -13.52
N GLU A 32 -1.82 8.22 -13.24
CA GLU A 32 -2.27 8.48 -11.88
C GLU A 32 -2.97 7.22 -11.37
N GLN A 33 -2.34 6.57 -10.38
CA GLN A 33 -2.89 5.39 -9.76
C GLN A 33 -4.20 5.76 -9.07
N LYS A 34 -5.29 5.10 -9.45
CA LYS A 34 -6.59 5.37 -8.87
C LYS A 34 -6.60 4.98 -7.38
N ILE A 35 -7.02 5.89 -6.51
CA ILE A 35 -7.21 5.63 -5.10
C ILE A 35 -8.64 5.10 -4.89
N GLU A 36 -8.76 3.99 -4.17
CA GLU A 36 -10.04 3.42 -3.74
C GLU A 36 -10.05 3.40 -2.20
N GLU A 37 -11.01 4.14 -1.62
CA GLU A 37 -11.07 4.38 -0.18
C GLU A 37 -12.15 3.53 0.48
N PHE A 38 -11.83 2.93 1.62
CA PHE A 38 -12.73 2.11 2.40
C PHE A 38 -12.63 2.45 3.88
N THR A 39 -13.78 2.55 4.54
CA THR A 39 -13.87 2.66 5.99
C THR A 39 -14.28 1.33 6.57
N VAL A 40 -13.54 0.84 7.55
CA VAL A 40 -13.80 -0.39 8.30
C VAL A 40 -13.91 -0.03 9.76
N ARG A 41 -15.01 -0.44 10.41
CA ARG A 41 -15.23 -0.21 11.83
C ARG A 41 -15.03 -1.50 12.60
N ALA A 42 -14.21 -1.46 13.63
CA ALA A 42 -14.09 -2.52 14.62
C ALA A 42 -15.12 -2.24 15.71
N LEU A 43 -16.08 -3.14 15.87
CA LEU A 43 -17.22 -3.03 16.77
C LEU A 43 -17.16 -4.10 17.85
N GLY A 44 -17.85 -3.83 18.97
CA GLY A 44 -18.02 -4.76 20.10
C GLY A 44 -17.05 -4.48 21.25
N ASN A 45 -17.51 -4.72 22.47
CA ASN A 45 -16.76 -4.48 23.70
C ASN A 45 -16.31 -5.78 24.38
N THR A 46 -16.58 -6.92 23.77
CA THR A 46 -16.23 -8.24 24.29
C THR A 46 -15.74 -9.15 23.17
N MET A 47 -15.03 -10.22 23.55
CA MET A 47 -14.57 -11.26 22.61
C MET A 47 -15.70 -11.91 21.80
N ALA A 48 -16.93 -11.95 22.36
CA ALA A 48 -18.08 -12.55 21.69
C ALA A 48 -18.78 -11.59 20.72
N GLU A 49 -18.60 -10.30 20.87
CA GLU A 49 -19.29 -9.26 20.08
C GLU A 49 -18.39 -8.63 19.02
N MET A 50 -17.06 -8.74 19.20
CA MET A 50 -16.10 -8.10 18.30
C MET A 50 -16.24 -8.56 16.86
N LYS A 51 -16.25 -7.60 15.95
CA LYS A 51 -16.34 -7.84 14.50
C LYS A 51 -15.90 -6.62 13.70
N PHE A 52 -15.58 -6.81 12.45
CA PHE A 52 -15.62 -5.74 11.48
C PHE A 52 -17.06 -5.53 10.99
N ASP A 53 -17.44 -4.29 10.72
CA ASP A 53 -18.79 -3.92 10.25
C ASP A 53 -19.08 -4.37 8.81
N ILE A 54 -18.04 -4.57 8.02
CA ILE A 54 -18.14 -5.00 6.63
C ILE A 54 -17.53 -6.40 6.44
N PRO A 55 -18.21 -7.30 5.72
CA PRO A 55 -17.70 -8.64 5.43
C PRO A 55 -16.77 -8.68 4.21
N ASN A 56 -16.85 -7.70 3.31
CA ASN A 56 -16.14 -7.72 2.04
C ASN A 56 -15.65 -6.34 1.63
N ILE A 57 -14.45 -6.30 1.02
CA ILE A 57 -13.88 -5.16 0.33
C ILE A 57 -13.62 -5.59 -1.12
N THR A 58 -13.88 -4.73 -2.10
CA THR A 58 -13.56 -4.99 -3.50
C THR A 58 -12.79 -3.82 -4.09
N ALA A 59 -11.60 -4.07 -4.65
CA ALA A 59 -10.77 -3.07 -5.32
C ALA A 59 -10.37 -3.55 -6.72
N LYS A 60 -9.79 -2.64 -7.53
CA LYS A 60 -9.22 -2.98 -8.83
C LYS A 60 -7.74 -3.32 -8.68
N GLU A 61 -7.26 -4.26 -9.49
CA GLU A 61 -5.83 -4.60 -9.57
C GLU A 61 -5.00 -3.33 -9.81
N GLY A 62 -3.94 -3.19 -9.03
CA GLY A 62 -2.99 -2.08 -9.14
C GLY A 62 -3.54 -0.70 -8.71
N SER A 63 -4.77 -0.61 -8.16
CA SER A 63 -5.23 0.61 -7.51
C SER A 63 -4.50 0.82 -6.19
N LYS A 64 -4.47 2.07 -5.71
CA LYS A 64 -4.08 2.39 -4.34
C LYS A 64 -5.29 2.17 -3.44
N VAL A 65 -5.21 1.23 -2.53
CA VAL A 65 -6.24 0.97 -1.52
C VAL A 65 -5.91 1.79 -0.28
N LYS A 66 -6.84 2.64 0.13
CA LYS A 66 -6.75 3.42 1.37
C LYS A 66 -7.80 2.92 2.35
N ILE A 67 -7.33 2.45 3.49
CA ILE A 67 -8.18 1.96 4.57
C ILE A 67 -8.20 2.96 5.72
N THR A 68 -9.40 3.29 6.17
CA THR A 68 -9.64 3.98 7.44
C THR A 68 -10.23 2.98 8.41
N LEU A 69 -9.41 2.48 9.34
CA LEU A 69 -9.85 1.62 10.44
C LEU A 69 -10.27 2.48 11.62
N ILE A 70 -11.52 2.35 12.05
CA ILE A 70 -12.07 3.05 13.22
C ILE A 70 -12.39 2.01 14.30
N ASN A 71 -11.72 2.10 15.44
CA ASN A 71 -12.04 1.26 16.59
C ASN A 71 -13.12 1.94 17.45
N GLU A 72 -14.36 1.47 17.35
CA GLU A 72 -15.50 2.00 18.09
C GLU A 72 -15.73 1.32 19.47
N SER A 73 -14.84 0.42 19.86
CA SER A 73 -14.89 -0.21 21.18
C SER A 73 -14.61 0.81 22.29
N MET A 74 -15.14 0.55 23.46
CA MET A 74 -14.87 1.34 24.66
C MET A 74 -14.06 0.58 25.71
N ASP A 75 -13.96 -0.75 25.58
CA ASP A 75 -13.19 -1.58 26.50
C ASP A 75 -11.68 -1.49 26.16
N PRO A 76 -10.82 -1.16 27.15
CA PRO A 76 -9.37 -1.03 26.93
C PRO A 76 -8.67 -2.28 26.38
N ALA A 77 -9.27 -3.48 26.54
CA ALA A 77 -8.72 -4.72 26.02
C ALA A 77 -9.02 -4.94 24.53
N MET A 78 -9.93 -4.17 23.94
CA MET A 78 -10.35 -4.29 22.54
C MET A 78 -9.44 -3.47 21.63
N ILE A 79 -8.18 -3.91 21.51
CA ILE A 79 -7.20 -3.35 20.59
C ILE A 79 -7.28 -4.14 19.27
N HIS A 80 -7.30 -3.44 18.14
CA HIS A 80 -7.49 -4.05 16.84
C HIS A 80 -6.49 -3.54 15.81
N ASN A 81 -6.16 -4.40 14.84
CA ASN A 81 -5.56 -4.03 13.56
C ASN A 81 -6.39 -4.65 12.43
N ILE A 82 -6.04 -4.33 11.20
CA ILE A 82 -6.56 -5.00 10.01
C ILE A 82 -5.38 -5.37 9.13
N VAL A 83 -5.24 -6.65 8.82
CA VAL A 83 -4.15 -7.23 8.03
C VAL A 83 -4.74 -7.93 6.82
N PHE A 84 -4.27 -7.58 5.63
CA PHE A 84 -4.65 -8.20 4.35
C PHE A 84 -3.68 -9.34 4.06
N ILE A 85 -4.21 -10.49 3.72
CA ILE A 85 -3.46 -11.75 3.60
C ILE A 85 -3.90 -12.56 2.37
N GLU A 86 -3.05 -13.49 1.93
CA GLU A 86 -3.42 -14.49 0.94
C GLU A 86 -4.57 -15.37 1.44
N TYR A 87 -5.47 -15.73 0.52
CA TYR A 87 -6.64 -16.54 0.84
C TYR A 87 -6.26 -17.89 1.46
N GLY A 88 -6.91 -18.24 2.58
CA GLY A 88 -6.72 -19.52 3.25
C GLY A 88 -5.54 -19.58 4.23
N THR A 89 -4.75 -18.52 4.38
CA THR A 89 -3.57 -18.49 5.27
C THR A 89 -3.87 -17.96 6.68
N ARG A 90 -5.10 -17.56 6.95
CA ARG A 90 -5.51 -16.86 8.17
C ARG A 90 -5.03 -17.53 9.48
N LYS A 91 -5.15 -18.87 9.59
CA LYS A 91 -4.76 -19.58 10.80
C LYS A 91 -3.25 -19.54 11.02
N GLU A 92 -2.48 -19.74 9.97
CA GLU A 92 -1.01 -19.65 9.98
C GLU A 92 -0.59 -18.24 10.40
N ILE A 93 -1.09 -17.21 9.72
CA ILE A 93 -0.77 -15.82 10.00
C ILE A 93 -1.15 -15.42 11.42
N ALA A 94 -2.31 -15.86 11.94
CA ALA A 94 -2.74 -15.57 13.30
C ALA A 94 -1.82 -16.22 14.36
N MET A 95 -1.29 -17.40 14.10
CA MET A 95 -0.32 -18.06 15.00
C MET A 95 1.02 -17.33 14.99
N GLU A 96 1.56 -17.03 13.83
CA GLU A 96 2.82 -16.32 13.68
C GLU A 96 2.73 -14.87 14.24
N ALA A 97 1.55 -14.25 14.17
CA ALA A 97 1.30 -12.93 14.72
C ALA A 97 1.52 -12.90 16.25
N ILE A 98 1.13 -13.95 16.96
CA ILE A 98 1.37 -14.07 18.41
C ILE A 98 2.88 -14.08 18.69
N GLU A 99 3.64 -14.85 17.91
CA GLU A 99 5.10 -14.96 18.06
C GLU A 99 5.81 -13.66 17.71
N SER A 100 5.32 -12.93 16.71
CA SER A 100 5.89 -11.66 16.27
C SER A 100 5.68 -10.52 17.30
N GLY A 101 4.66 -10.62 18.14
CA GLY A 101 4.44 -9.78 19.31
C GLY A 101 4.00 -8.33 19.00
N MET A 102 3.81 -7.58 20.07
CA MET A 102 3.31 -6.20 20.02
C MET A 102 4.27 -5.24 19.29
N SER A 103 5.57 -5.44 19.38
CA SER A 103 6.56 -4.57 18.74
C SER A 103 6.45 -4.58 17.21
N SER A 104 5.97 -5.67 16.63
CA SER A 104 5.63 -5.79 15.21
C SER A 104 4.14 -5.53 14.94
N LYS A 105 3.38 -5.05 15.93
CA LYS A 105 1.94 -4.79 15.84
C LYS A 105 1.13 -6.07 15.56
N TYR A 106 1.68 -7.23 15.95
CA TYR A 106 1.17 -8.55 15.63
C TYR A 106 1.03 -8.79 14.11
N ILE A 107 1.95 -8.25 13.33
CA ILE A 107 2.05 -8.48 11.89
C ILE A 107 3.32 -9.29 11.65
N PRO A 108 3.21 -10.58 11.26
CA PRO A 108 4.38 -11.40 11.02
C PRO A 108 5.09 -11.04 9.71
N ASN A 109 6.39 -11.25 9.67
CA ASN A 109 7.17 -11.15 8.43
C ASN A 109 6.99 -12.42 7.59
N ASN A 110 5.85 -12.53 6.93
CA ASN A 110 5.45 -13.68 6.13
C ASN A 110 5.03 -13.21 4.73
N SER A 111 5.43 -13.94 3.69
CA SER A 111 5.12 -13.60 2.30
C SER A 111 3.62 -13.62 1.97
N ASN A 112 2.81 -14.26 2.80
CA ASN A 112 1.35 -14.28 2.68
C ASN A 112 0.69 -13.02 3.25
N VAL A 113 1.45 -12.13 3.90
CA VAL A 113 0.96 -10.82 4.36
C VAL A 113 1.14 -9.81 3.25
N ILE A 114 0.05 -9.19 2.83
CA ILE A 114 0.02 -8.17 1.76
C ILE A 114 0.26 -6.77 2.36
N ALA A 115 -0.51 -6.44 3.40
CA ALA A 115 -0.43 -5.16 4.09
C ALA A 115 -1.09 -5.26 5.47
N GLY A 116 -0.78 -4.31 6.36
CA GLY A 116 -1.42 -4.25 7.67
C GLY A 116 -1.35 -2.87 8.29
N SER A 117 -2.30 -2.57 9.16
CA SER A 117 -2.38 -1.31 9.90
C SER A 117 -1.56 -1.33 11.18
N ASP A 118 -1.35 -0.16 11.74
CA ASP A 118 -1.01 -0.02 13.15
C ASP A 118 -2.14 -0.56 14.05
N LEU A 119 -1.83 -0.75 15.33
CA LEU A 119 -2.81 -1.09 16.35
C LEU A 119 -3.67 0.13 16.65
N ALA A 120 -4.99 -0.02 16.56
CA ALA A 120 -5.97 0.98 16.96
C ALA A 120 -6.44 0.67 18.36
N ASN A 121 -6.15 1.53 19.34
CA ASN A 121 -6.76 1.48 20.67
C ASN A 121 -8.25 1.87 20.59
N PRO A 122 -9.05 1.59 21.62
CA PRO A 122 -10.44 2.04 21.68
C PRO A 122 -10.59 3.54 21.41
N GLY A 123 -11.48 3.89 20.49
CA GLY A 123 -11.74 5.26 20.05
C GLY A 123 -10.73 5.79 19.01
N GLU A 124 -9.69 5.06 18.66
CA GLU A 124 -8.70 5.51 17.68
C GLU A 124 -9.12 5.21 16.23
N THR A 125 -8.59 6.04 15.35
CA THR A 125 -8.69 5.87 13.89
C THR A 125 -7.29 5.76 13.30
N ILE A 126 -7.05 4.70 12.54
CA ILE A 126 -5.81 4.45 11.82
C ILE A 126 -6.08 4.52 10.32
N ILE A 127 -5.21 5.21 9.59
CA ILE A 127 -5.28 5.29 8.13
C ILE A 127 -3.99 4.72 7.56
N PHE A 128 -4.10 3.83 6.58
CA PHE A 128 -2.96 3.32 5.85
C PHE A 128 -3.32 3.03 4.39
N GLU A 129 -2.29 2.91 3.56
CA GLU A 129 -2.44 2.69 2.13
C GLU A 129 -1.53 1.56 1.66
N PHE A 130 -2.00 0.81 0.67
CA PHE A 130 -1.21 -0.20 -0.01
C PHE A 130 -1.65 -0.34 -1.46
N ASP A 131 -0.82 -0.99 -2.28
CA ASP A 131 -1.18 -1.29 -3.66
C ASP A 131 -1.99 -2.58 -3.71
N ALA A 132 -3.17 -2.53 -4.36
CA ALA A 132 -3.97 -3.73 -4.57
C ALA A 132 -3.14 -4.79 -5.31
N PRO A 133 -3.08 -6.03 -4.81
CA PRO A 133 -2.35 -7.11 -5.46
C PRO A 133 -2.99 -7.48 -6.81
N LYS A 134 -2.48 -8.52 -7.44
CA LYS A 134 -3.05 -9.07 -8.67
C LYS A 134 -4.49 -9.49 -8.46
N LYS A 135 -5.26 -9.53 -9.56
CA LYS A 135 -6.63 -10.06 -9.56
C LYS A 135 -6.70 -11.40 -8.83
N GLY A 136 -7.58 -11.48 -7.84
CA GLY A 136 -7.68 -12.67 -6.98
C GLY A 136 -8.63 -12.49 -5.81
N ASN A 137 -8.68 -13.52 -4.98
CA ASN A 137 -9.42 -13.55 -3.74
C ASN A 137 -8.42 -13.57 -2.59
N TYR A 138 -8.63 -12.70 -1.62
CA TYR A 138 -7.80 -12.50 -0.45
C TYR A 138 -8.68 -12.43 0.79
N GLU A 139 -8.06 -12.35 1.95
CA GLU A 139 -8.76 -12.14 3.23
C GLU A 139 -8.23 -10.89 3.92
N PHE A 140 -9.02 -10.34 4.82
CA PHE A 140 -8.53 -9.43 5.85
C PHE A 140 -8.94 -9.92 7.22
N VAL A 141 -8.10 -9.67 8.21
CA VAL A 141 -8.24 -10.24 9.55
C VAL A 141 -7.64 -9.31 10.60
N CYS A 142 -8.19 -9.32 11.82
CA CYS A 142 -7.50 -8.78 12.98
C CYS A 142 -6.52 -9.84 13.51
N THR A 143 -5.24 -9.51 13.54
CA THR A 143 -4.19 -10.42 14.03
C THR A 143 -3.84 -10.21 15.49
N TYR A 144 -4.50 -9.27 16.18
CA TYR A 144 -4.39 -9.16 17.63
C TYR A 144 -4.75 -10.51 18.29
N PRO A 145 -4.01 -10.97 19.30
CA PRO A 145 -4.18 -12.30 19.88
C PRO A 145 -5.64 -12.64 20.26
N GLY A 146 -6.15 -13.75 19.75
CA GLY A 146 -7.50 -14.23 20.01
C GLY A 146 -8.61 -13.64 19.12
N HIS A 147 -8.33 -12.65 18.27
CA HIS A 147 -9.37 -11.93 17.51
C HIS A 147 -9.66 -12.54 16.12
N SER A 148 -8.72 -13.26 15.54
CA SER A 148 -8.73 -13.68 14.13
C SER A 148 -9.91 -14.57 13.70
N GLU A 149 -10.56 -15.26 14.62
CA GLU A 149 -11.72 -16.11 14.29
C GLU A 149 -12.99 -15.29 14.12
N MET A 150 -13.14 -14.20 14.87
CA MET A 150 -14.33 -13.36 14.86
C MET A 150 -14.19 -12.16 13.92
N MET A 151 -13.01 -11.55 13.88
CA MET A 151 -12.74 -10.31 13.13
C MET A 151 -12.04 -10.61 11.82
N ARG A 152 -12.81 -10.90 10.79
CA ARG A 152 -12.30 -11.25 9.45
C ARG A 152 -13.30 -10.91 8.35
N GLY A 153 -12.81 -10.84 7.13
CA GLY A 153 -13.61 -10.65 5.93
C GLY A 153 -12.83 -11.03 4.67
N TYR A 154 -13.44 -10.80 3.52
CA TYR A 154 -12.85 -11.11 2.22
C TYR A 154 -12.44 -9.84 1.48
N PHE A 155 -11.31 -9.92 0.80
CA PHE A 155 -10.85 -8.85 -0.08
C PHE A 155 -10.76 -9.39 -1.52
N PHE A 156 -11.54 -8.80 -2.41
CA PHE A 156 -11.61 -9.20 -3.80
C PHE A 156 -10.91 -8.16 -4.68
N VAL A 157 -9.96 -8.62 -5.50
CA VAL A 157 -9.30 -7.78 -6.50
C VAL A 157 -9.77 -8.18 -7.89
N LYS A 158 -10.27 -7.22 -8.68
CA LYS A 158 -10.89 -7.41 -10.00
C LYS A 158 -10.09 -6.77 -11.12
#